data_84773d9cf9fb3fa6b5c023c69fe0256c
#
_entry.id   84773d9cf9fb3fa6b5c023c69fe0256c
#
_cell.length_a   1.000
_cell.length_b   1.000
_cell.length_c   1.000
_cell.angle_alpha   90.00
_cell.angle_beta   90.00
_cell.angle_gamma   90.00
#
_symmetry.space_group_name_H-M   'P 1'
#
loop_
_entity.id
_entity.type
_entity.pdbx_description
1 polymer ?
#
loop_
_entity_poly.entity_id
_entity_poly.type
_entity_poly.pdbx_seq_one_letter_code
_entity_poly.pdbx_strand_id
1 'polypeptide(L)'
;MRGGAEHEERAYVYMVRCAGGQLYTGWTNDPGARLHAHKTGKGAKATRAMGAQRFAYLERCADRSDALRREAALKKLPKPKKEALCAEWEGKNLPRLSVATRADAADILEIYNWYVLNHTATFQVTPSTLEEYEDWVDNTRKVAPLLLARDAEGKLLGYACAHRWHPREAYDWSVESTIYCAPDARGLGVGTLLYRALLEVLDVCGYWNVYALVADPNPASEHIHQRLGFSCVGRTPHTAYKWGWLGLSTWWLALRSGSEKPAPVRLTSPEETAAILKKYGSI
;
A
#
# COMPACT_ATOMS: atom_id res chain seq x y z
N MET A 1 19.14 -26.03 -31.51
CA MET A 1 18.78 -26.60 -30.20
C MET A 1 18.02 -25.53 -29.48
N ARG A 2 16.71 -25.71 -29.30
CA ARG A 2 15.85 -24.76 -28.56
C ARG A 2 15.94 -25.17 -27.10
N GLY A 3 16.60 -24.35 -26.26
CA GLY A 3 16.58 -24.51 -24.81
C GLY A 3 15.19 -24.23 -24.30
N GLY A 4 14.45 -25.28 -23.90
CA GLY A 4 13.20 -25.13 -23.17
C GLY A 4 13.53 -24.56 -21.80
N ALA A 5 13.04 -23.38 -21.48
CA ALA A 5 12.94 -22.90 -20.12
C ALA A 5 11.98 -23.86 -19.39
N GLU A 6 12.49 -24.68 -18.47
CA GLU A 6 11.67 -25.44 -17.55
C GLU A 6 10.84 -24.43 -16.76
N HIS A 7 9.54 -24.36 -17.07
CA HIS A 7 8.57 -23.68 -16.22
C HIS A 7 8.49 -24.48 -14.90
N GLU A 8 9.28 -24.07 -13.92
CA GLU A 8 9.10 -24.57 -12.55
C GLU A 8 7.63 -24.40 -12.16
N GLU A 9 6.91 -25.50 -12.01
CA GLU A 9 5.48 -25.50 -11.70
C GLU A 9 5.30 -25.00 -10.26
N ARG A 10 5.10 -23.67 -10.14
CA ARG A 10 4.94 -23.02 -8.83
C ARG A 10 3.64 -23.45 -8.19
N ALA A 11 3.68 -23.98 -7.00
CA ALA A 11 2.51 -24.37 -6.22
C ALA A 11 2.57 -23.75 -4.82
N TYR A 12 1.42 -23.27 -4.35
CA TYR A 12 1.29 -22.62 -3.05
C TYR A 12 0.04 -23.12 -2.34
N VAL A 13 0.14 -23.35 -1.04
CA VAL A 13 -1.02 -23.48 -0.15
C VAL A 13 -1.21 -22.15 0.59
N TYR A 14 -2.44 -21.77 0.85
CA TYR A 14 -2.74 -20.49 1.48
C TYR A 14 -3.95 -20.55 2.42
N MET A 15 -4.00 -19.60 3.36
CA MET A 15 -5.21 -19.23 4.08
C MET A 15 -5.51 -17.75 3.84
N VAL A 16 -6.78 -17.46 3.50
CA VAL A 16 -7.28 -16.09 3.30
C VAL A 16 -8.13 -15.69 4.49
N ARG A 17 -7.84 -14.52 5.08
CA ARG A 17 -8.69 -13.87 6.09
C ARG A 17 -9.86 -13.19 5.40
N CYS A 18 -11.06 -13.46 5.90
CA CYS A 18 -12.29 -12.84 5.44
C CYS A 18 -12.75 -11.72 6.40
N ALA A 19 -13.72 -10.91 5.97
CA ALA A 19 -14.18 -9.72 6.69
C ALA A 19 -14.65 -9.98 8.14
N GLY A 20 -15.31 -11.12 8.38
CA GLY A 20 -15.71 -11.57 9.72
C GLY A 20 -14.64 -12.36 10.48
N GLY A 21 -13.37 -12.29 10.09
CA GLY A 21 -12.27 -12.98 10.74
C GLY A 21 -12.13 -14.48 10.42
N GLN A 22 -13.01 -15.03 9.56
CA GLN A 22 -12.94 -16.44 9.16
C GLN A 22 -11.71 -16.69 8.27
N LEU A 23 -11.19 -17.93 8.32
CA LEU A 23 -10.10 -18.38 7.46
C LEU A 23 -10.62 -19.35 6.39
N TYR A 24 -10.29 -19.05 5.14
CA TYR A 24 -10.50 -19.96 4.01
C TYR A 24 -9.15 -20.54 3.58
N THR A 25 -9.04 -21.87 3.46
CA THR A 25 -7.83 -22.59 3.03
C THR A 25 -7.99 -23.08 1.59
N GLY A 26 -6.96 -22.90 0.78
CA GLY A 26 -6.89 -23.34 -0.61
C GLY A 26 -5.45 -23.50 -1.10
N TRP A 27 -5.31 -23.92 -2.36
CA TRP A 27 -4.03 -23.94 -3.07
C TRP A 27 -4.13 -23.17 -4.40
N THR A 28 -3.00 -22.78 -4.98
CA THR A 28 -2.92 -22.08 -6.25
C THR A 28 -1.50 -22.16 -6.85
N ASN A 29 -1.38 -21.98 -8.15
CA ASN A 29 -0.12 -21.74 -8.83
C ASN A 29 0.21 -20.25 -8.98
N ASP A 30 -0.78 -19.35 -8.81
CA ASP A 30 -0.65 -17.90 -8.86
C ASP A 30 -1.37 -17.26 -7.67
N PRO A 31 -0.64 -16.93 -6.58
CA PRO A 31 -1.22 -16.27 -5.41
C PRO A 31 -1.88 -14.93 -5.72
N GLY A 32 -1.26 -14.11 -6.58
CA GLY A 32 -1.77 -12.78 -6.91
C GLY A 32 -3.12 -12.84 -7.61
N ALA A 33 -3.20 -13.58 -8.70
CA ALA A 33 -4.44 -13.80 -9.45
C ALA A 33 -5.52 -14.47 -8.57
N ARG A 34 -5.11 -15.40 -7.70
CA ARG A 34 -6.04 -16.10 -6.80
C ARG A 34 -6.65 -15.19 -5.76
N LEU A 35 -5.85 -14.35 -5.10
CA LEU A 35 -6.37 -13.39 -4.12
C LEU A 35 -7.28 -12.36 -4.79
N HIS A 36 -6.91 -11.89 -5.98
CA HIS A 36 -7.76 -11.02 -6.77
C HIS A 36 -9.11 -11.66 -7.09
N ALA A 37 -9.13 -12.91 -7.54
CA ALA A 37 -10.37 -13.66 -7.81
C ALA A 37 -11.22 -13.80 -6.55
N HIS A 38 -10.62 -14.05 -5.38
CA HIS A 38 -11.37 -14.10 -4.13
C HIS A 38 -11.99 -12.73 -3.76
N LYS A 39 -11.25 -11.63 -3.91
CA LYS A 39 -11.73 -10.26 -3.61
C LYS A 39 -12.84 -9.80 -4.54
N THR A 40 -12.79 -10.19 -5.81
CA THR A 40 -13.77 -9.79 -6.84
C THR A 40 -14.97 -10.73 -6.94
N GLY A 41 -15.09 -11.71 -6.03
CA GLY A 41 -16.19 -12.68 -6.03
C GLY A 41 -16.09 -13.76 -7.11
N LYS A 42 -15.00 -13.80 -7.88
CA LYS A 42 -14.73 -14.84 -8.89
C LYS A 42 -13.99 -16.06 -8.30
N GLY A 43 -13.68 -16.02 -7.00
CA GLY A 43 -13.05 -17.12 -6.27
C GLY A 43 -14.04 -18.18 -5.78
N ALA A 44 -13.67 -18.90 -4.70
CA ALA A 44 -14.51 -19.93 -4.12
C ALA A 44 -15.85 -19.37 -3.58
N LYS A 45 -16.93 -20.18 -3.64
CA LYS A 45 -18.26 -19.80 -3.14
C LYS A 45 -18.22 -19.29 -1.69
N ALA A 46 -17.43 -19.93 -0.83
CA ALA A 46 -17.27 -19.53 0.57
C ALA A 46 -16.67 -18.13 0.71
N THR A 47 -15.59 -17.79 -0.02
CA THR A 47 -14.96 -16.48 0.06
C THR A 47 -15.80 -15.36 -0.54
N ARG A 48 -16.68 -15.67 -1.48
CA ARG A 48 -17.66 -14.72 -2.03
C ARG A 48 -18.64 -14.26 -0.96
N ALA A 49 -19.13 -15.19 -0.14
CA ALA A 49 -20.08 -14.87 0.93
C ALA A 49 -19.39 -14.18 2.13
N MET A 50 -18.13 -14.54 2.43
CA MET A 50 -17.42 -14.07 3.61
C MET A 50 -16.56 -12.81 3.38
N GLY A 51 -16.40 -12.33 2.14
CA GLY A 51 -15.60 -11.15 1.80
C GLY A 51 -14.10 -11.33 2.07
N ALA A 52 -13.37 -11.91 1.10
CA ALA A 52 -11.93 -12.12 1.22
C ALA A 52 -11.15 -10.80 1.30
N GLN A 53 -10.22 -10.66 2.25
CA GLN A 53 -9.45 -9.44 2.47
C GLN A 53 -7.97 -9.60 2.06
N ARG A 54 -7.25 -10.55 2.66
CA ARG A 54 -5.81 -10.73 2.48
C ARG A 54 -5.39 -12.16 2.76
N PHE A 55 -4.19 -12.53 2.30
CA PHE A 55 -3.58 -13.74 2.82
C PHE A 55 -3.27 -13.55 4.32
N ALA A 56 -3.55 -14.59 5.09
CA ALA A 56 -3.14 -14.74 6.48
C ALA A 56 -2.04 -15.82 6.61
N TYR A 57 -1.88 -16.64 5.56
CA TYR A 57 -0.84 -17.65 5.44
C TYR A 57 -0.60 -17.96 3.97
N LEU A 58 0.67 -18.08 3.57
CA LEU A 58 1.09 -18.51 2.24
C LEU A 58 2.39 -19.33 2.37
N GLU A 59 2.39 -20.53 1.82
CA GLU A 59 3.54 -21.45 1.85
C GLU A 59 3.79 -21.95 0.42
N ARG A 60 5.03 -21.87 -0.05
CA ARG A 60 5.46 -22.48 -1.31
C ARG A 60 5.62 -23.99 -1.11
N CYS A 61 5.04 -24.76 -2.00
CA CYS A 61 5.12 -26.21 -2.05
C CYS A 61 6.05 -26.67 -3.19
N ALA A 62 6.55 -27.89 -3.12
CA ALA A 62 7.42 -28.42 -4.13
C ALA A 62 6.71 -28.55 -5.48
N ASP A 63 5.48 -29.05 -5.47
CA ASP A 63 4.63 -29.26 -6.64
C ASP A 63 3.14 -29.17 -6.28
N ARG A 64 2.26 -29.37 -7.26
CA ARG A 64 0.80 -29.41 -7.08
C ARG A 64 0.35 -30.51 -6.13
N SER A 65 0.95 -31.69 -6.17
CA SER A 65 0.57 -32.83 -5.30
C SER A 65 0.86 -32.51 -3.84
N ASP A 66 2.02 -31.90 -3.59
CA ASP A 66 2.43 -31.43 -2.27
C ASP A 66 1.47 -30.34 -1.76
N ALA A 67 1.12 -29.36 -2.59
CA ALA A 67 0.16 -28.32 -2.23
C ALA A 67 -1.21 -28.89 -1.85
N LEU A 68 -1.71 -29.88 -2.59
CA LEU A 68 -2.99 -30.55 -2.27
C LEU A 68 -2.91 -31.34 -0.94
N ARG A 69 -1.81 -32.05 -0.69
CA ARG A 69 -1.59 -32.74 0.60
C ARG A 69 -1.55 -31.74 1.75
N ARG A 70 -0.82 -30.66 1.56
CA ARG A 70 -0.68 -29.61 2.57
C ARG A 70 -2.00 -28.89 2.83
N GLU A 71 -2.78 -28.58 1.79
CA GLU A 71 -4.14 -28.02 1.91
C GLU A 71 -5.06 -28.92 2.76
N ALA A 72 -5.07 -30.23 2.46
CA ALA A 72 -5.87 -31.21 3.22
C ALA A 72 -5.43 -31.27 4.70
N ALA A 73 -4.11 -31.22 4.97
CA ALA A 73 -3.59 -31.20 6.32
C ALA A 73 -4.00 -29.93 7.07
N LEU A 74 -3.86 -28.75 6.45
CA LEU A 74 -4.26 -27.48 7.05
C LEU A 74 -5.77 -27.41 7.32
N LYS A 75 -6.61 -27.96 6.42
CA LYS A 75 -8.06 -27.98 6.63
C LYS A 75 -8.47 -28.76 7.87
N LYS A 76 -7.74 -29.83 8.21
CA LYS A 76 -7.98 -30.68 9.40
C LYS A 76 -7.55 -30.04 10.71
N LEU A 77 -6.70 -29.00 10.70
CA LEU A 77 -6.26 -28.33 11.91
C LEU A 77 -7.43 -27.65 12.62
N PRO A 78 -7.50 -27.70 13.97
CA PRO A 78 -8.44 -26.91 14.74
C PRO A 78 -8.16 -25.42 14.61
N LYS A 79 -9.21 -24.61 14.77
CA LYS A 79 -9.12 -23.14 14.59
C LYS A 79 -7.94 -22.50 15.34
N PRO A 80 -7.66 -22.80 16.63
CA PRO A 80 -6.51 -22.20 17.34
C PRO A 80 -5.16 -22.49 16.67
N LYS A 81 -4.96 -23.69 16.14
CA LYS A 81 -3.71 -24.05 15.44
C LYS A 81 -3.58 -23.33 14.10
N LYS A 82 -4.69 -23.14 13.36
CA LYS A 82 -4.69 -22.30 12.15
C LYS A 82 -4.35 -20.85 12.46
N GLU A 83 -4.95 -20.29 13.52
CA GLU A 83 -4.67 -18.90 13.94
C GLU A 83 -3.19 -18.75 14.39
N ALA A 84 -2.61 -19.72 15.07
CA ALA A 84 -1.20 -19.69 15.44
C ALA A 84 -0.28 -19.67 14.22
N LEU A 85 -0.55 -20.51 13.20
CA LEU A 85 0.18 -20.50 11.93
C LEU A 85 0.03 -19.17 11.20
N CYS A 86 -1.18 -18.62 11.19
CA CYS A 86 -1.43 -17.31 10.59
C CYS A 86 -0.65 -16.22 11.34
N ALA A 87 -0.68 -16.19 12.66
CA ALA A 87 0.03 -15.18 13.46
C ALA A 87 1.55 -15.25 13.25
N GLU A 88 2.12 -16.47 13.19
CA GLU A 88 3.54 -16.63 12.90
C GLU A 88 3.89 -16.13 11.48
N TRP A 89 3.08 -16.50 10.48
CA TRP A 89 3.32 -16.09 9.10
C TRP A 89 3.12 -14.58 8.93
N GLU A 90 2.04 -14.03 9.52
CA GLU A 90 1.74 -12.60 9.50
C GLU A 90 2.85 -11.79 10.15
N GLY A 91 3.39 -12.25 11.29
CA GLY A 91 4.52 -11.62 11.97
C GLY A 91 5.81 -11.56 11.15
N LYS A 92 6.00 -12.53 10.24
CA LYS A 92 7.17 -12.60 9.35
C LYS A 92 6.96 -11.91 8.00
N ASN A 93 5.73 -11.86 7.50
CA ASN A 93 5.45 -11.53 6.09
C ASN A 93 4.56 -10.30 5.91
N LEU A 94 3.86 -9.83 6.95
CA LEU A 94 3.11 -8.59 6.86
C LEU A 94 4.03 -7.40 7.17
N PRO A 95 3.93 -6.33 6.37
CA PRO A 95 4.66 -5.11 6.68
C PRO A 95 4.26 -4.55 8.05
N ARG A 96 5.26 -4.11 8.80
CA ARG A 96 5.06 -3.33 10.03
C ARG A 96 4.92 -1.86 9.65
N LEU A 97 3.81 -1.24 10.06
CA LEU A 97 3.61 0.18 9.84
C LEU A 97 4.11 0.98 11.04
N SER A 98 4.81 2.07 10.76
CA SER A 98 5.30 3.02 11.77
C SER A 98 5.21 4.46 11.25
N VAL A 99 5.41 5.42 12.14
CA VAL A 99 5.57 6.84 11.78
C VAL A 99 7.06 7.12 11.60
N ALA A 100 7.40 7.80 10.51
CA ALA A 100 8.78 8.20 10.22
C ALA A 100 9.30 9.23 11.23
N THR A 101 10.59 9.18 11.46
CA THR A 101 11.38 10.20 12.15
C THR A 101 12.45 10.74 11.21
N ARG A 102 13.17 11.80 11.60
CA ARG A 102 14.32 12.31 10.84
C ARG A 102 15.37 11.22 10.56
N ALA A 103 15.54 10.27 11.47
CA ALA A 103 16.47 9.16 11.32
C ALA A 103 16.12 8.20 10.16
N ASP A 104 14.88 8.19 9.70
CA ASP A 104 14.43 7.36 8.58
C ASP A 104 14.68 8.01 7.20
N ALA A 105 15.20 9.25 7.17
CA ALA A 105 15.37 10.01 5.94
C ALA A 105 16.28 9.31 4.90
N ALA A 106 17.32 8.60 5.33
CA ALA A 106 18.22 7.88 4.44
C ALA A 106 17.49 6.75 3.69
N ASP A 107 16.70 5.94 4.39
CA ASP A 107 15.94 4.84 3.77
C ASP A 107 14.86 5.36 2.82
N ILE A 108 14.18 6.46 3.19
CA ILE A 108 13.17 7.11 2.37
C ILE A 108 13.80 7.67 1.10
N LEU A 109 14.94 8.34 1.24
CA LEU A 109 15.72 8.92 0.14
C LEU A 109 16.18 7.86 -0.85
N GLU A 110 16.63 6.69 -0.37
CA GLU A 110 17.04 5.58 -1.24
C GLU A 110 15.90 5.20 -2.19
N ILE A 111 14.69 5.01 -1.66
CA ILE A 111 13.52 4.71 -2.49
C ILE A 111 13.24 5.86 -3.45
N TYR A 112 13.21 7.11 -2.98
CA TYR A 112 12.86 8.24 -3.82
C TYR A 112 13.88 8.47 -4.95
N ASN A 113 15.17 8.46 -4.64
CA ASN A 113 16.24 8.65 -5.63
C ASN A 113 16.26 7.50 -6.67
N TRP A 114 15.86 6.29 -6.28
CA TRP A 114 15.66 5.24 -7.28
C TRP A 114 14.61 5.67 -8.33
N TYR A 115 13.47 6.28 -7.92
CA TYR A 115 12.46 6.79 -8.86
C TYR A 115 12.96 7.99 -9.65
N VAL A 116 13.74 8.87 -9.05
CA VAL A 116 14.36 10.00 -9.76
C VAL A 116 15.20 9.50 -10.92
N LEU A 117 15.99 8.45 -10.71
CA LEU A 117 16.93 7.94 -11.69
C LEU A 117 16.34 6.92 -12.69
N ASN A 118 15.25 6.23 -12.31
CA ASN A 118 14.79 5.04 -13.05
C ASN A 118 13.32 5.08 -13.47
N HIS A 119 12.54 6.10 -13.07
CA HIS A 119 11.10 6.08 -13.31
C HIS A 119 10.53 7.49 -13.53
N THR A 120 9.42 7.56 -14.25
CA THR A 120 8.69 8.82 -14.52
C THR A 120 7.64 9.16 -13.46
N ALA A 121 7.49 8.36 -12.38
CA ALA A 121 6.53 8.62 -11.31
C ALA A 121 6.83 9.88 -10.49
N THR A 122 8.05 10.40 -10.57
CA THR A 122 8.41 11.75 -10.13
C THR A 122 8.98 12.53 -11.30
N PHE A 123 8.67 13.82 -11.37
CA PHE A 123 9.23 14.72 -12.38
C PHE A 123 10.60 15.29 -12.00
N GLN A 124 11.07 15.02 -10.80
CA GLN A 124 12.44 15.36 -10.41
C GLN A 124 13.44 14.59 -11.27
N VAL A 125 14.48 15.27 -11.75
CA VAL A 125 15.53 14.71 -12.63
C VAL A 125 16.88 14.57 -11.96
N THR A 126 17.13 15.36 -10.91
CA THR A 126 18.37 15.34 -10.13
C THR A 126 18.10 14.69 -8.78
N PRO A 127 18.88 13.69 -8.35
CA PRO A 127 18.74 13.10 -7.03
C PRO A 127 18.89 14.14 -5.91
N SER A 128 18.10 13.98 -4.85
CA SER A 128 18.22 14.79 -3.64
C SER A 128 19.35 14.31 -2.75
N THR A 129 19.83 15.20 -1.89
CA THR A 129 20.82 14.92 -0.84
C THR A 129 20.14 14.45 0.44
N LEU A 130 20.91 13.85 1.36
CA LEU A 130 20.39 13.43 2.66
C LEU A 130 19.90 14.61 3.48
N GLU A 131 20.65 15.71 3.50
CA GLU A 131 20.30 16.93 4.25
C GLU A 131 18.95 17.50 3.79
N GLU A 132 18.73 17.62 2.45
CA GLU A 132 17.45 18.05 1.89
C GLU A 132 16.30 17.13 2.31
N TYR A 133 16.56 15.82 2.39
CA TYR A 133 15.52 14.85 2.72
C TYR A 133 15.23 14.76 4.21
N GLU A 134 16.21 15.00 5.06
CA GLU A 134 16.02 15.15 6.50
C GLU A 134 15.08 16.33 6.81
N ASP A 135 15.32 17.48 6.16
CA ASP A 135 14.46 18.66 6.31
C ASP A 135 13.08 18.45 5.69
N TRP A 136 13.00 17.71 4.56
CA TRP A 136 11.74 17.34 3.95
C TRP A 136 10.91 16.43 4.89
N VAL A 137 11.51 15.44 5.56
CA VAL A 137 10.84 14.59 6.55
C VAL A 137 10.24 15.43 7.68
N ASP A 138 11.05 16.33 8.27
CA ASP A 138 10.60 17.19 9.36
C ASP A 138 9.47 18.14 8.95
N ASN A 139 9.51 18.69 7.74
CA ASN A 139 8.47 19.57 7.22
C ASN A 139 7.19 18.80 6.86
N THR A 140 7.31 17.63 6.24
CA THR A 140 6.18 16.78 5.86
C THR A 140 5.37 16.36 7.09
N ARG A 141 6.05 15.99 8.18
CA ARG A 141 5.39 15.57 9.44
C ARG A 141 4.60 16.68 10.14
N LYS A 142 4.79 17.95 9.78
CA LYS A 142 3.98 19.07 10.28
C LYS A 142 2.57 19.10 9.67
N VAL A 143 2.36 18.45 8.53
CA VAL A 143 1.07 18.37 7.84
C VAL A 143 0.28 17.16 8.33
N ALA A 144 0.90 15.98 8.29
CA ALA A 144 0.33 14.73 8.79
C ALA A 144 1.47 13.74 9.12
N PRO A 145 1.23 12.68 9.90
CA PRO A 145 2.20 11.61 10.08
C PRO A 145 2.67 11.05 8.73
N LEU A 146 3.99 10.97 8.53
CA LEU A 146 4.60 10.27 7.42
C LEU A 146 4.70 8.80 7.79
N LEU A 147 4.06 7.93 7.00
CA LEU A 147 3.93 6.50 7.30
C LEU A 147 4.98 5.68 6.57
N LEU A 148 5.56 4.72 7.26
CA LEU A 148 6.51 3.75 6.75
C LEU A 148 5.92 2.35 6.80
N ALA A 149 6.30 1.51 5.84
CA ALA A 149 6.08 0.06 5.87
C ALA A 149 7.43 -0.64 5.81
N ARG A 150 7.75 -1.45 6.83
CA ARG A 150 8.99 -2.25 6.89
C ARG A 150 8.66 -3.73 6.94
N ASP A 151 9.55 -4.57 6.40
CA ASP A 151 9.46 -6.03 6.57
C ASP A 151 9.89 -6.48 7.98
N ALA A 152 9.94 -7.79 8.20
CA ALA A 152 10.34 -8.37 9.48
C ALA A 152 11.81 -8.10 9.82
N GLU A 153 12.66 -7.93 8.83
CA GLU A 153 14.09 -7.63 8.92
C GLU A 153 14.37 -6.13 9.10
N GLY A 154 13.33 -5.29 9.02
CA GLY A 154 13.42 -3.84 9.18
C GLY A 154 13.70 -3.07 7.88
N LYS A 155 13.78 -3.74 6.73
CA LYS A 155 13.97 -3.08 5.44
C LYS A 155 12.74 -2.26 5.07
N LEU A 156 12.95 -1.02 4.60
CA LEU A 156 11.85 -0.17 4.14
C LEU A 156 11.27 -0.68 2.81
N LEU A 157 9.96 -0.99 2.82
CA LEU A 157 9.21 -1.45 1.66
C LEU A 157 8.47 -0.32 0.94
N GLY A 158 8.27 0.80 1.61
CA GLY A 158 7.61 1.97 1.07
C GLY A 158 7.18 2.96 2.13
N TYR A 159 6.75 4.12 1.69
CA TYR A 159 6.25 5.19 2.55
C TYR A 159 5.07 5.91 1.90
N ALA A 160 4.25 6.56 2.73
CA ALA A 160 3.15 7.41 2.30
C ALA A 160 3.06 8.66 3.18
N CYS A 161 2.78 9.81 2.58
CA CYS A 161 2.69 11.08 3.27
C CYS A 161 1.65 12.00 2.61
N ALA A 162 1.43 13.14 3.25
CA ALA A 162 0.62 14.21 2.70
C ALA A 162 1.35 15.55 2.80
N HIS A 163 1.09 16.41 1.84
CA HIS A 163 1.59 17.78 1.75
C HIS A 163 0.43 18.75 1.67
N ARG A 164 0.64 20.02 2.05
CA ARG A 164 -0.38 21.05 1.79
C ARG A 164 -0.65 21.13 0.29
N TRP A 165 -1.94 21.10 -0.08
CA TRP A 165 -2.35 21.24 -1.48
C TRP A 165 -1.98 22.60 -2.06
N HIS A 166 -2.14 23.66 -1.27
CA HIS A 166 -1.83 25.03 -1.68
C HIS A 166 -1.47 25.87 -0.44
N PRO A 167 -0.60 26.89 -0.55
CA PRO A 167 -0.16 27.70 0.59
C PRO A 167 -1.23 28.64 1.20
N ARG A 168 -2.34 28.93 0.47
CA ARG A 168 -3.39 29.82 0.96
C ARG A 168 -4.30 29.12 1.97
N GLU A 169 -4.70 29.81 3.03
CA GLU A 169 -5.50 29.29 4.15
C GLU A 169 -6.84 28.65 3.72
N ALA A 170 -7.48 29.16 2.66
CA ALA A 170 -8.72 28.56 2.14
C ALA A 170 -8.58 27.08 1.72
N TYR A 171 -7.36 26.58 1.55
CA TYR A 171 -7.04 25.20 1.21
C TYR A 171 -6.61 24.35 2.42
N ASP A 172 -6.70 24.84 3.66
CA ASP A 172 -6.20 24.14 4.85
C ASP A 172 -6.84 22.76 5.07
N TRP A 173 -8.02 22.50 4.50
CA TRP A 173 -8.68 21.21 4.56
C TRP A 173 -8.38 20.28 3.37
N SER A 174 -7.44 20.65 2.53
CA SER A 174 -7.05 19.90 1.34
C SER A 174 -5.56 19.55 1.38
N VAL A 175 -5.23 18.30 1.03
CA VAL A 175 -3.86 17.80 0.97
C VAL A 175 -3.58 17.10 -0.34
N GLU A 176 -2.31 17.10 -0.74
CA GLU A 176 -1.77 16.21 -1.75
C GLU A 176 -1.14 15.00 -1.07
N SER A 177 -1.55 13.81 -1.47
CA SER A 177 -0.99 12.56 -0.98
C SER A 177 0.08 12.02 -1.91
N THR A 178 1.13 11.48 -1.34
CA THR A 178 2.26 10.88 -2.06
C THR A 178 2.54 9.48 -1.50
N ILE A 179 2.83 8.54 -2.41
CA ILE A 179 3.19 7.17 -2.05
C ILE A 179 4.29 6.66 -2.98
N TYR A 180 5.31 6.04 -2.37
CA TYR A 180 6.35 5.31 -3.08
C TYR A 180 6.61 3.96 -2.42
N CYS A 181 6.75 2.92 -3.24
CA CYS A 181 7.14 1.58 -2.79
C CYS A 181 8.53 1.24 -3.34
N ALA A 182 9.33 0.54 -2.56
CA ALA A 182 10.60 -0.01 -3.03
C ALA A 182 10.35 -0.86 -4.30
N PRO A 183 11.29 -0.89 -5.26
CA PRO A 183 11.10 -1.57 -6.54
C PRO A 183 10.72 -3.04 -6.41
N ASP A 184 11.31 -3.74 -5.45
CA ASP A 184 11.07 -5.15 -5.14
C ASP A 184 9.80 -5.40 -4.29
N ALA A 185 9.24 -4.34 -3.68
CA ALA A 185 8.00 -4.42 -2.92
C ALA A 185 6.73 -4.11 -3.75
N ARG A 186 6.88 -3.83 -5.05
CA ARG A 186 5.75 -3.56 -5.94
C ARG A 186 4.89 -4.81 -6.14
N GLY A 187 3.58 -4.63 -6.25
CA GLY A 187 2.63 -5.73 -6.45
C GLY A 187 2.34 -6.55 -5.18
N LEU A 188 3.07 -6.36 -4.09
CA LEU A 188 2.87 -7.09 -2.82
C LEU A 188 1.74 -6.51 -1.94
N GLY A 189 1.08 -5.43 -2.39
CA GLY A 189 -0.02 -4.81 -1.64
C GLY A 189 0.40 -3.75 -0.63
N VAL A 190 1.71 -3.51 -0.46
CA VAL A 190 2.29 -2.51 0.45
C VAL A 190 1.71 -1.11 0.20
N GLY A 191 1.64 -0.69 -1.07
CA GLY A 191 1.08 0.60 -1.43
C GLY A 191 -0.38 0.77 -1.03
N THR A 192 -1.21 -0.26 -1.23
CA THR A 192 -2.62 -0.21 -0.81
C THR A 192 -2.75 -0.15 0.71
N LEU A 193 -1.88 -0.85 1.43
CA LEU A 193 -1.85 -0.87 2.89
C LEU A 193 -1.52 0.52 3.45
N LEU A 194 -0.40 1.09 3.01
CA LEU A 194 0.06 2.43 3.38
C LEU A 194 -0.99 3.51 3.07
N TYR A 195 -1.55 3.44 1.86
CA TYR A 195 -2.50 4.46 1.42
C TYR A 195 -3.79 4.44 2.24
N ARG A 196 -4.33 3.25 2.55
CA ARG A 196 -5.52 3.14 3.42
C ARG A 196 -5.25 3.66 4.82
N ALA A 197 -4.09 3.34 5.40
CA ALA A 197 -3.69 3.86 6.70
C ALA A 197 -3.57 5.39 6.66
N LEU A 198 -2.93 5.95 5.62
CA LEU A 198 -2.81 7.40 5.44
C LEU A 198 -4.18 8.08 5.32
N LEU A 199 -5.09 7.54 4.51
CA LEU A 199 -6.44 8.13 4.35
C LEU A 199 -7.22 8.15 5.67
N GLU A 200 -7.12 7.10 6.50
CA GLU A 200 -7.73 7.08 7.83
C GLU A 200 -7.08 8.11 8.78
N VAL A 201 -5.76 8.25 8.75
CA VAL A 201 -5.05 9.28 9.51
C VAL A 201 -5.51 10.67 9.08
N LEU A 202 -5.60 10.96 7.78
CA LEU A 202 -6.03 12.24 7.24
C LEU A 202 -7.49 12.56 7.63
N ASP A 203 -8.37 11.57 7.64
CA ASP A 203 -9.75 11.75 8.11
C ASP A 203 -9.79 12.11 9.60
N VAL A 204 -9.04 11.43 10.46
CA VAL A 204 -8.94 11.77 11.89
C VAL A 204 -8.32 13.15 12.11
N CYS A 205 -7.35 13.57 11.28
CA CYS A 205 -6.79 14.93 11.29
C CYS A 205 -7.82 16.00 10.98
N GLY A 206 -8.92 15.67 10.28
CA GLY A 206 -9.97 16.61 9.89
C GLY A 206 -9.85 17.12 8.46
N TYR A 207 -9.03 16.50 7.61
CA TYR A 207 -8.99 16.84 6.19
C TYR A 207 -10.27 16.41 5.47
N TRP A 208 -10.66 17.18 4.47
CA TRP A 208 -11.86 16.95 3.66
C TRP A 208 -11.53 16.40 2.28
N ASN A 209 -10.45 16.89 1.69
CA ASN A 209 -10.09 16.55 0.32
C ASN A 209 -8.66 16.01 0.27
N VAL A 210 -8.49 14.92 -0.45
CA VAL A 210 -7.18 14.37 -0.79
C VAL A 210 -7.01 14.40 -2.30
N TYR A 211 -5.96 15.05 -2.73
CA TYR A 211 -5.52 15.07 -4.12
C TYR A 211 -4.32 14.16 -4.31
N ALA A 212 -4.15 13.67 -5.52
CA ALA A 212 -2.93 13.00 -5.95
C ALA A 212 -2.59 13.44 -7.36
N LEU A 213 -1.34 13.78 -7.58
CA LEU A 213 -0.79 14.12 -8.89
C LEU A 213 -0.04 12.90 -9.44
N VAL A 214 -0.49 12.39 -10.57
CA VAL A 214 0.03 11.15 -11.16
C VAL A 214 0.57 11.45 -12.54
N ALA A 215 1.84 11.11 -12.77
CA ALA A 215 2.43 11.18 -14.11
C ALA A 215 1.63 10.33 -15.10
N ASP A 216 1.35 10.85 -16.27
CA ASP A 216 0.59 10.18 -17.32
C ASP A 216 1.53 9.88 -18.52
N PRO A 217 1.73 8.58 -18.90
CA PRO A 217 1.03 7.39 -18.39
C PRO A 217 1.64 6.79 -17.12
N ASN A 218 0.78 6.39 -16.16
CA ASN A 218 1.17 5.55 -15.03
C ASN A 218 0.00 4.63 -14.60
N PRO A 219 -0.30 3.57 -15.36
CA PRO A 219 -1.47 2.72 -15.13
C PRO A 219 -1.48 2.05 -13.74
N ALA A 220 -0.32 1.76 -13.17
CA ALA A 220 -0.23 1.17 -11.83
C ALA A 220 -0.73 2.15 -10.74
N SER A 221 -0.32 3.41 -10.83
CA SER A 221 -0.77 4.47 -9.93
C SER A 221 -2.26 4.80 -10.14
N GLU A 222 -2.70 4.91 -11.39
CA GLU A 222 -4.13 5.13 -11.69
C GLU A 222 -5.00 4.02 -11.09
N HIS A 223 -4.59 2.76 -11.24
CA HIS A 223 -5.33 1.61 -10.73
C HIS A 223 -5.47 1.64 -9.20
N ILE A 224 -4.41 1.99 -8.45
CA ILE A 224 -4.50 2.07 -6.99
C ILE A 224 -5.44 3.20 -6.56
N HIS A 225 -5.38 4.38 -7.21
CA HIS A 225 -6.26 5.49 -6.90
C HIS A 225 -7.73 5.15 -7.17
N GLN A 226 -8.04 4.57 -8.34
CA GLN A 226 -9.41 4.10 -8.65
C GLN A 226 -9.93 3.12 -7.60
N ARG A 227 -9.11 2.14 -7.19
CA ARG A 227 -9.50 1.14 -6.18
C ARG A 227 -9.72 1.72 -4.78
N LEU A 228 -9.10 2.85 -4.48
CA LEU A 228 -9.27 3.56 -3.21
C LEU A 228 -10.42 4.59 -3.26
N GLY A 229 -11.11 4.70 -4.39
CA GLY A 229 -12.28 5.57 -4.54
C GLY A 229 -11.97 6.98 -5.07
N PHE A 230 -10.72 7.23 -5.49
CA PHE A 230 -10.40 8.49 -6.15
C PHE A 230 -11.04 8.57 -7.55
N SER A 231 -11.43 9.77 -7.93
CA SER A 231 -11.90 10.11 -9.27
C SER A 231 -10.85 10.96 -9.99
N CYS A 232 -10.57 10.66 -11.26
CA CYS A 232 -9.74 11.51 -12.09
C CYS A 232 -10.53 12.78 -12.46
N VAL A 233 -10.06 13.93 -12.00
CA VAL A 233 -10.74 15.22 -12.18
C VAL A 233 -10.10 16.09 -13.25
N GLY A 234 -8.94 15.69 -13.77
CA GLY A 234 -8.29 16.41 -14.87
C GLY A 234 -7.10 15.66 -15.43
N ARG A 235 -6.77 15.91 -16.70
CA ARG A 235 -5.55 15.46 -17.37
C ARG A 235 -4.99 16.60 -18.20
N THR A 236 -3.68 16.81 -18.09
CA THR A 236 -2.95 17.81 -18.87
C THR A 236 -1.83 17.11 -19.63
N PRO A 237 -1.83 17.16 -20.96
CA PRO A 237 -0.73 16.61 -21.76
C PRO A 237 0.49 17.52 -21.68
N HIS A 238 1.66 16.96 -21.93
CA HIS A 238 2.92 17.71 -22.04
C HIS A 238 3.20 18.67 -20.87
N THR A 239 2.93 18.21 -19.64
CA THR A 239 3.09 19.01 -18.42
C THR A 239 4.56 19.08 -17.97
N ALA A 240 5.32 18.00 -18.19
CA ALA A 240 6.72 17.91 -17.76
C ALA A 240 7.56 17.15 -18.81
N TYR A 241 8.86 17.42 -18.82
CA TYR A 241 9.81 16.71 -19.68
C TYR A 241 10.82 15.94 -18.83
N LYS A 242 10.77 14.60 -18.91
CA LYS A 242 11.75 13.69 -18.31
C LYS A 242 11.87 12.47 -19.21
N TRP A 243 12.98 12.37 -19.97
CA TRP A 243 13.22 11.38 -21.02
C TRP A 243 12.18 11.38 -22.16
N GLY A 244 11.31 12.36 -22.17
CA GLY A 244 10.20 12.57 -23.08
C GLY A 244 9.14 13.46 -22.43
N TRP A 245 8.17 13.93 -23.21
CA TRP A 245 7.03 14.66 -22.70
C TRP A 245 6.10 13.74 -21.92
N LEU A 246 5.73 14.16 -20.73
CA LEU A 246 4.81 13.48 -19.82
C LEU A 246 3.59 14.34 -19.55
N GLY A 247 2.44 13.70 -19.49
CA GLY A 247 1.21 14.31 -18.98
C GLY A 247 1.15 14.24 -17.44
N LEU A 248 0.14 14.90 -16.90
CA LEU A 248 -0.21 14.86 -15.49
C LEU A 248 -1.70 14.58 -15.36
N SER A 249 -2.09 13.60 -14.56
CA SER A 249 -3.47 13.38 -14.15
C SER A 249 -3.66 13.77 -12.69
N THR A 250 -4.75 14.51 -12.43
CA THR A 250 -5.15 14.92 -11.08
C THR A 250 -6.26 14.02 -10.59
N TRP A 251 -6.06 13.40 -9.46
CA TRP A 251 -7.00 12.50 -8.80
C TRP A 251 -7.49 13.14 -7.52
N TRP A 252 -8.77 12.98 -7.21
CA TRP A 252 -9.43 13.57 -6.05
C TRP A 252 -10.28 12.54 -5.31
N LEU A 253 -10.23 12.61 -3.97
CA LEU A 253 -11.07 11.87 -3.04
C LEU A 253 -11.63 12.81 -1.98
N ALA A 254 -12.95 12.82 -1.81
CA ALA A 254 -13.59 13.44 -0.65
C ALA A 254 -13.57 12.46 0.53
N LEU A 255 -12.93 12.84 1.63
CA LEU A 255 -13.03 12.12 2.90
C LEU A 255 -14.30 12.50 3.64
N ARG A 256 -14.74 13.75 3.48
CA ARG A 256 -15.93 14.33 4.11
C ARG A 256 -16.72 15.16 3.12
N SER A 257 -17.98 15.38 3.45
CA SER A 257 -18.89 16.25 2.69
C SER A 257 -19.75 17.08 3.64
N GLY A 258 -20.15 18.27 3.21
CA GLY A 258 -21.01 19.17 3.97
C GLY A 258 -20.92 20.60 3.44
N SER A 259 -21.76 21.49 3.96
CA SER A 259 -21.81 22.92 3.60
C SER A 259 -21.33 23.84 4.72
N GLU A 260 -21.11 23.31 5.93
CA GLU A 260 -20.66 24.09 7.06
C GLU A 260 -19.16 24.30 7.05
N LYS A 261 -18.70 25.36 7.73
CA LYS A 261 -17.26 25.62 7.89
C LYS A 261 -16.64 24.45 8.67
N PRO A 262 -15.62 23.79 8.13
CA PRO A 262 -14.96 22.69 8.84
C PRO A 262 -14.25 23.16 10.11
N ALA A 263 -14.14 22.27 11.10
CA ALA A 263 -13.27 22.49 12.25
C ALA A 263 -11.80 22.59 11.79
N PRO A 264 -10.92 23.29 12.53
CA PRO A 264 -9.50 23.32 12.21
C PRO A 264 -8.89 21.93 12.14
N VAL A 265 -8.00 21.72 11.17
CA VAL A 265 -7.21 20.49 11.05
C VAL A 265 -6.21 20.39 12.21
N ARG A 266 -6.01 19.21 12.75
CA ARG A 266 -5.04 18.92 13.78
C ARG A 266 -4.21 17.68 13.44
N LEU A 267 -3.03 17.55 14.01
CA LEU A 267 -2.30 16.29 13.96
C LEU A 267 -2.98 15.24 14.84
N THR A 268 -2.92 13.99 14.45
CA THR A 268 -3.28 12.86 15.31
C THR A 268 -2.31 12.76 16.49
N SER A 269 -2.79 12.35 17.66
CA SER A 269 -1.90 11.97 18.76
C SER A 269 -1.10 10.70 18.41
N PRO A 270 0.02 10.43 19.10
CA PRO A 270 0.75 9.18 18.92
C PRO A 270 -0.13 7.94 19.13
N GLU A 271 -1.02 7.98 20.12
CA GLU A 271 -1.95 6.89 20.46
C GLU A 271 -3.01 6.68 19.38
N GLU A 272 -3.59 7.77 18.85
CA GLU A 272 -4.54 7.71 17.72
C GLU A 272 -3.87 7.11 16.49
N THR A 273 -2.66 7.58 16.16
CA THR A 273 -1.90 7.07 15.03
C THR A 273 -1.59 5.58 15.22
N ALA A 274 -1.08 5.17 16.39
CA ALA A 274 -0.77 3.77 16.68
C ALA A 274 -2.02 2.88 16.58
N ALA A 275 -3.17 3.34 17.07
CA ALA A 275 -4.43 2.61 16.97
C ALA A 275 -4.88 2.41 15.51
N ILE A 276 -4.67 3.42 14.64
CA ILE A 276 -4.94 3.30 13.21
C ILE A 276 -3.97 2.29 12.58
N LEU A 277 -2.66 2.46 12.78
CA LEU A 277 -1.65 1.60 12.17
C LEU A 277 -1.82 0.13 12.53
N LYS A 278 -2.24 -0.16 13.77
CA LYS A 278 -2.54 -1.51 14.25
C LYS A 278 -3.63 -2.23 13.43
N LYS A 279 -4.56 -1.51 12.81
CA LYS A 279 -5.60 -2.10 11.96
C LYS A 279 -5.04 -2.63 10.63
N TYR A 280 -3.91 -2.07 10.19
CA TYR A 280 -3.35 -2.29 8.85
C TYR A 280 -2.07 -3.14 8.83
N GLY A 281 -1.29 -3.17 9.91
CA GLY A 281 -0.05 -3.92 10.00
C GLY A 281 0.06 -4.66 11.33
N SER A 282 0.98 -5.63 11.44
CA SER A 282 1.40 -6.10 12.75
C SER A 282 2.39 -5.10 13.35
N ILE A 283 2.09 -4.66 14.55
CA ILE A 283 3.02 -3.90 15.40
C ILE A 283 3.93 -4.92 16.10
#